data_ac84f9e4a28e2b262d42fc8c3137c107
#
_entry.id   ac84f9e4a28e2b262d42fc8c3137c107
#
_cell.length_a   1.000
_cell.length_b   1.000
_cell.length_c   1.000
_cell.angle_alpha   90.00
_cell.angle_beta   90.00
_cell.angle_gamma   90.00
#
_symmetry.space_group_name_H-M   'P 1'
#
loop_
_entity.id
_entity.type
_entity.pdbx_description
1 polymer ?
#
loop_
_entity_poly.entity_id
_entity_poly.type
_entity_poly.pdbx_seq_one_letter_code
_entity_poly.pdbx_strand_id
1 'polypeptide(L)'
;MRVLITGGAGFIGSHLAEILLQNDHSVICLDNLSTGSEENIKHLRQNPRFRFVEGDISNAAVVEHLVREVDAVVHLAAAVGVKLIIEDPVSTIETNIHG
;
A
#
# COMPACT_ATOMS: atom_id res chain seq x y z
N MET A 1 12.39 4.78 1.20
CA MET A 1 11.84 3.43 0.88
C MET A 1 10.58 3.61 0.05
N ARG A 2 10.33 2.71 -0.86
CA ARG A 2 9.08 2.66 -1.61
C ARG A 2 8.18 1.60 -1.01
N VAL A 3 6.94 1.98 -0.70
CA VAL A 3 6.00 1.10 0.01
C VAL A 3 4.74 0.93 -0.83
N LEU A 4 4.33 -0.31 -1.03
CA LEU A 4 3.04 -0.64 -1.63
C LEU A 4 2.04 -0.90 -0.51
N ILE A 5 0.90 -0.21 -0.54
CA ILE A 5 -0.20 -0.45 0.39
C ILE A 5 -1.36 -1.02 -0.41
N THR A 6 -1.73 -2.26 -0.14
CA THR A 6 -2.94 -2.85 -0.70
C THR A 6 -4.12 -2.51 0.20
N GLY A 7 -5.22 -2.06 -0.39
CA GLY A 7 -6.32 -1.49 0.38
C GLY A 7 -6.04 -0.07 0.85
N GLY A 8 -5.17 0.65 0.13
CA GLY A 8 -4.68 1.96 0.56
C GLY A 8 -5.71 3.08 0.53
N ALA A 9 -6.84 2.89 -0.15
CA ALA A 9 -7.91 3.88 -0.18
C ALA A 9 -8.88 3.74 1.01
N GLY A 10 -8.68 2.76 1.89
CA GLY A 10 -9.39 2.64 3.14
C GLY A 10 -8.92 3.67 4.16
N PHE A 11 -9.64 3.79 5.27
CA PHE A 11 -9.33 4.76 6.31
C PHE A 11 -7.93 4.54 6.89
N ILE A 12 -7.60 3.30 7.27
CA ILE A 12 -6.30 2.98 7.86
C ILE A 12 -5.19 3.15 6.83
N GLY A 13 -5.41 2.66 5.61
CA GLY A 13 -4.41 2.75 4.54
C GLY A 13 -4.07 4.18 4.16
N SER A 14 -5.07 5.06 4.10
CA SER A 14 -4.84 6.46 3.76
C SER A 14 -4.04 7.18 4.85
N HIS A 15 -4.31 6.90 6.12
CA HIS A 15 -3.53 7.45 7.22
C HIS A 15 -2.09 6.96 7.21
N LEU A 16 -1.89 5.68 6.95
CA LEU A 16 -0.55 5.12 6.86
C LEU A 16 0.23 5.76 5.71
N ALA A 17 -0.42 5.92 4.56
CA ALA A 17 0.20 6.57 3.40
C ALA A 17 0.65 7.98 3.75
N GLU A 18 -0.21 8.74 4.44
CA GLU A 18 0.12 10.10 4.87
C GLU A 18 1.36 10.13 5.77
N ILE A 19 1.42 9.25 6.75
CA ILE A 19 2.56 9.17 7.67
C ILE A 19 3.84 8.82 6.91
N LEU A 20 3.78 7.86 6.00
CA LEU A 20 4.95 7.45 5.21
C LEU A 20 5.44 8.60 4.33
N LEU A 21 4.52 9.33 3.69
CA LEU A 21 4.90 10.48 2.86
C LEU A 21 5.54 11.58 3.70
N GLN A 22 5.07 11.81 4.92
CA GLN A 22 5.66 12.79 5.84
C GLN A 22 7.07 12.41 6.27
N ASN A 23 7.41 11.12 6.20
CA ASN A 23 8.73 10.61 6.56
C ASN A 23 9.60 10.32 5.32
N ASP A 24 9.34 11.01 4.22
CA ASP A 24 10.13 10.97 2.99
C ASP A 24 10.13 9.62 2.26
N HIS A 25 9.14 8.79 2.51
CA HIS A 25 8.94 7.56 1.76
C HIS A 25 8.05 7.81 0.54
N SER A 26 8.17 6.95 -0.47
CA SER A 26 7.26 6.94 -1.61
C SER A 26 6.22 5.85 -1.40
N VAL A 27 4.98 6.11 -1.81
CA VAL A 27 3.85 5.22 -1.56
C VAL A 27 3.11 4.93 -2.86
N ILE A 28 2.83 3.65 -3.10
CA ILE A 28 1.89 3.22 -4.13
C ILE A 28 0.72 2.57 -3.40
N CYS A 29 -0.49 3.05 -3.66
CA CYS A 29 -1.71 2.43 -3.14
C CYS A 29 -2.39 1.63 -4.24
N LEU A 30 -2.68 0.37 -3.97
CA LEU A 30 -3.49 -0.48 -4.83
C LEU A 30 -4.82 -0.76 -4.14
N ASP A 31 -5.92 -0.39 -4.77
CA ASP A 31 -7.26 -0.58 -4.21
C ASP A 31 -8.27 -0.70 -5.35
N ASN A 32 -9.27 -1.56 -5.17
CA ASN A 32 -10.38 -1.67 -6.12
C ASN A 32 -11.57 -0.78 -5.74
N LEU A 33 -11.44 -0.02 -4.64
CA LEU A 33 -12.46 0.90 -4.14
C LEU A 33 -13.76 0.22 -3.69
N SER A 34 -13.73 -1.08 -3.44
CA SER A 34 -14.94 -1.80 -2.99
C SER A 34 -15.36 -1.41 -1.58
N THR A 35 -14.40 -1.14 -0.70
CA THR A 35 -14.66 -0.71 0.68
C THR A 35 -13.99 0.61 1.02
N GLY A 36 -13.03 1.05 0.21
CA GLY A 36 -12.37 2.33 0.36
C GLY A 36 -13.02 3.40 -0.52
N SER A 37 -12.47 4.60 -0.47
CA SER A 37 -12.98 5.73 -1.23
C SER A 37 -11.83 6.60 -1.72
N GLU A 38 -11.96 7.12 -2.95
CA GLU A 38 -11.02 8.12 -3.46
C GLU A 38 -10.95 9.36 -2.57
N GLU A 39 -12.02 9.68 -1.85
CA GLU A 39 -12.04 10.80 -0.91
C GLU A 39 -10.95 10.69 0.14
N ASN A 40 -10.64 9.47 0.58
CA ASN A 40 -9.62 9.25 1.61
C ASN A 40 -8.21 9.57 1.13
N ILE A 41 -7.95 9.49 -0.17
CA ILE A 41 -6.63 9.69 -0.75
C ILE A 41 -6.53 10.94 -1.63
N LYS A 42 -7.62 11.67 -1.77
CA LYS A 42 -7.69 12.83 -2.66
C LYS A 42 -6.58 13.85 -2.36
N HIS A 43 -6.37 14.14 -1.09
CA HIS A 43 -5.34 15.09 -0.66
C HIS A 43 -3.91 14.58 -0.88
N LEU A 44 -3.74 13.27 -1.03
CA LEU A 44 -2.42 12.65 -1.24
C LEU A 44 -2.00 12.70 -2.71
N ARG A 45 -2.95 12.80 -3.63
CA ARG A 45 -2.68 12.75 -5.07
C ARG A 45 -1.81 13.89 -5.55
N GLN A 46 -1.73 14.99 -4.81
CA GLN A 46 -0.88 16.13 -5.15
C GLN A 46 0.58 15.88 -4.79
N ASN A 47 0.85 14.88 -3.96
CA ASN A 47 2.23 14.57 -3.58
C ASN A 47 2.91 13.75 -4.69
N PRO A 48 4.05 14.23 -5.22
CA PRO A 48 4.75 13.53 -6.31
C PRO A 48 5.29 12.15 -5.93
N ARG A 49 5.35 11.85 -4.64
CA ARG A 49 5.79 10.54 -4.13
C ARG A 49 4.63 9.58 -3.92
N PHE A 50 3.40 10.02 -4.18
CA PHE A 50 2.20 9.20 -4.05
C PHE A 50 1.70 8.80 -5.42
N ARG A 51 1.34 7.50 -5.57
CA ARG A 51 0.74 6.98 -6.78
C ARG A 51 -0.42 6.07 -6.38
N PHE A 52 -1.56 6.26 -7.03
CA PHE A 52 -2.73 5.40 -6.85
C PHE A 52 -2.91 4.52 -8.08
N VAL A 53 -3.13 3.23 -7.84
CA VAL A 53 -3.46 2.26 -8.89
C VAL A 53 -4.79 1.63 -8.52
N GLU A 54 -5.80 1.81 -9.38
CA GLU A 54 -7.08 1.15 -9.22
C GLU A 54 -6.95 -0.26 -9.81
N GLY A 55 -7.18 -1.27 -8.99
CA GLY A 55 -7.08 -2.65 -9.43
C GLY A 55 -7.42 -3.60 -8.31
N ASP A 56 -7.56 -4.87 -8.68
CA ASP A 56 -7.92 -5.92 -7.74
C ASP A 56 -6.66 -6.69 -7.33
N ILE A 57 -6.53 -6.94 -6.03
CA ILE A 57 -5.43 -7.72 -5.49
C ILE A 57 -5.42 -9.16 -6.01
N SER A 58 -6.55 -9.67 -6.48
CA SER A 58 -6.63 -10.99 -7.12
C SER A 58 -5.98 -11.02 -8.50
N ASN A 59 -5.71 -9.85 -9.09
CA ASN A 59 -4.97 -9.76 -10.35
C ASN A 59 -3.47 -9.93 -10.08
N ALA A 60 -2.99 -11.15 -10.20
CA ALA A 60 -1.60 -11.48 -9.89
C ALA A 60 -0.60 -10.70 -10.73
N ALA A 61 -0.93 -10.40 -11.98
CA ALA A 61 -0.02 -9.65 -12.86
C ALA A 61 0.22 -8.23 -12.36
N VAL A 62 -0.86 -7.55 -11.93
CA VAL A 62 -0.76 -6.19 -11.39
C VAL A 62 0.02 -6.19 -10.08
N VAL A 63 -0.30 -7.11 -9.17
CA VAL A 63 0.37 -7.20 -7.88
C VAL A 63 1.86 -7.49 -8.07
N GLU A 64 2.19 -8.46 -8.91
CA GLU A 64 3.58 -8.82 -9.17
C GLU A 64 4.37 -7.64 -9.75
N HIS A 65 3.77 -6.91 -10.70
CA HIS A 65 4.41 -5.74 -11.27
C HIS A 65 4.72 -4.68 -10.22
N LEU A 66 3.75 -4.38 -9.36
CA LEU A 66 3.92 -3.36 -8.32
C LEU A 66 4.90 -3.80 -7.24
N VAL A 67 4.87 -5.07 -6.85
CA VAL A 67 5.79 -5.61 -5.83
C VAL A 67 7.25 -5.45 -6.27
N ARG A 68 7.54 -5.58 -7.55
CA ARG A 68 8.90 -5.40 -8.08
C ARG A 68 9.40 -3.96 -7.98
N GLU A 69 8.50 -3.00 -7.88
CA GLU A 69 8.86 -1.58 -7.82
C GLU A 69 9.08 -1.07 -6.41
N VAL A 70 8.77 -1.88 -5.39
CA VAL A 70 8.77 -1.43 -3.99
C VAL A 70 9.72 -2.23 -3.13
N ASP A 71 10.03 -1.66 -1.96
CA ASP A 71 10.90 -2.28 -0.97
C ASP A 71 10.09 -3.00 0.12
N ALA A 72 8.84 -2.60 0.32
CA ALA A 72 7.97 -3.17 1.34
C ALA A 72 6.52 -3.17 0.88
N VAL A 73 5.75 -4.13 1.38
CA VAL A 73 4.32 -4.24 1.11
C VAL A 73 3.56 -4.27 2.43
N VAL A 74 2.57 -3.39 2.55
CA VAL A 74 1.61 -3.42 3.66
C VAL A 74 0.27 -3.88 3.10
N HIS A 75 -0.18 -5.04 3.53
CA HIS A 75 -1.39 -5.65 2.99
C HIS A 75 -2.57 -5.42 3.94
N LEU A 76 -3.50 -4.55 3.54
CA LEU A 76 -4.69 -4.20 4.31
C LEU A 76 -5.99 -4.73 3.70
N ALA A 77 -5.91 -5.31 2.52
CA ALA A 77 -7.10 -5.66 1.75
C ALA A 77 -7.96 -6.77 2.40
N ALA A 78 -7.39 -7.56 3.29
CA ALA A 78 -8.09 -8.70 3.89
C ALA A 78 -8.81 -8.38 5.22
N ALA A 79 -8.77 -7.16 5.69
CA ALA A 79 -9.55 -6.62 6.82
C ALA A 79 -9.33 -7.28 8.20
N VAL A 80 -8.50 -8.29 8.37
CA VAL A 80 -8.36 -9.02 9.64
C VAL A 80 -6.95 -8.91 10.22
N GLY A 81 -6.25 -7.84 9.92
CA GLY A 81 -4.91 -7.60 10.41
C GLY A 81 -4.05 -6.97 9.33
N VAL A 82 -2.96 -6.39 9.74
CA VAL A 82 -2.00 -5.78 8.83
C VAL A 82 -0.86 -6.77 8.62
N LYS A 83 -0.55 -7.05 7.36
CA LYS A 83 0.56 -7.90 7.00
C LYS A 83 1.63 -7.04 6.37
N LEU A 84 2.79 -6.96 7.01
CA LEU A 84 3.93 -6.26 6.49
C LEU A 84 4.91 -7.27 5.90
N ILE A 85 5.21 -7.11 4.62
CA ILE A 85 6.20 -7.94 3.94
C ILE A 85 7.32 -7.02 3.49
N ILE A 86 8.52 -7.26 4.00
CA ILE A 86 9.71 -6.53 3.59
C ILE A 86 10.56 -7.47 2.75
N GLU A 87 10.77 -7.12 1.49
CA GLU A 87 11.63 -7.88 0.61
C GLU A 87 13.00 -7.25 0.55
N ASP A 88 13.99 -8.06 0.91
CA ASP A 88 15.40 -7.74 0.82
C ASP A 88 16.00 -8.75 -0.18
N PRO A 89 16.98 -8.38 -1.00
CA PRO A 89 17.62 -9.33 -1.92
C PRO A 89 18.18 -10.58 -1.22
N VAL A 90 18.37 -10.52 0.09
CA VAL A 90 18.95 -11.61 0.87
C VAL A 90 17.92 -12.35 1.73
N SER A 91 16.83 -11.68 2.15
CA SER A 91 15.83 -12.28 3.04
C SER A 91 14.47 -11.62 2.87
N THR A 92 13.43 -12.40 3.16
CA THR A 92 12.06 -11.89 3.22
C THR A 92 11.59 -11.93 4.66
N ILE A 93 11.13 -10.82 5.17
CA ILE A 93 10.58 -10.71 6.52
C ILE A 93 9.08 -10.47 6.40
N GLU A 94 8.31 -11.32 7.05
CA GLU A 94 6.86 -11.19 7.10
C GLU A 94 6.43 -11.03 8.55
N THR A 95 5.67 -9.97 8.83
CA THR A 95 5.15 -9.69 10.17
C THR A 95 3.66 -9.39 10.07
N ASN A 96 2.86 -10.12 10.84
CA ASN A 96 1.44 -9.84 10.99
C ASN A 96 1.24 -8.88 12.15
N ILE A 97 0.57 -7.78 11.87
CA ILE A 97 0.25 -6.78 12.88
C ILE A 97 -1.26 -6.76 13.03
N HIS A 98 -1.73 -7.05 14.23
CA HIS A 98 -3.14 -6.99 14.58
C HIS A 98 -3.40 -5.65 15.25
N GLY A 99 -4.18 -4.83 14.54
CA GLY A 99 -4.54 -3.50 15.04
C GLY A 99 -5.94 -3.46 15.55
#